data_e4198603fe8cc331eb7a6106327c8d31
#
_entry.id   e4198603fe8cc331eb7a6106327c8d31
#
_cell.length_a   1.000
_cell.length_b   1.000
_cell.length_c   1.000
_cell.angle_alpha   90.00
_cell.angle_beta   90.00
_cell.angle_gamma   90.00
#
_symmetry.space_group_name_H-M   'P 1'
#
loop_
_entity.id
_entity.type
_entity.pdbx_description
1 polymer ?
#
loop_
_entity_poly.entity_id
_entity_poly.type
_entity_poly.pdbx_seq_one_letter_code
_entity_poly.pdbx_strand_id
1 'polypeptide(L)'
;MAETADDWSLALDLEAPPIYYNKADYIQTASGNKVSRNSVLCGSQNITLVGNSVIKPGTVLRGDLQLLKIGKHVIVGENCVLRPSHKKYKGSIAFFPMTIGDHVTVGAGSVVCAASIGSCVNIGENCIISKRCILKDNSLVLPDTILPPDTIVPPLTVFGGNPGVYLGDLPESQLFVQKQHAITEYKRFLPSQKGAGATSPKSTKAKAASP
;
A
#
# COMPACT_ATOMS: atom_id res chain seq x y z
N MET A 1 33.09 -34.93 -4.40
CA MET A 1 32.38 -34.31 -3.26
C MET A 1 32.09 -32.89 -3.66
N ALA A 2 30.90 -32.68 -4.20
CA ALA A 2 30.38 -31.34 -4.52
C ALA A 2 29.21 -31.14 -3.54
N GLU A 3 29.46 -30.42 -2.47
CA GLU A 3 28.50 -30.10 -1.43
C GLU A 3 28.03 -28.68 -1.66
N THR A 4 26.88 -28.57 -2.29
CA THR A 4 25.66 -27.87 -1.91
C THR A 4 25.86 -26.42 -1.47
N ALA A 5 25.98 -25.53 -2.49
CA ALA A 5 25.89 -24.06 -2.31
C ALA A 5 24.43 -23.54 -2.21
N ASP A 6 23.44 -24.43 -2.14
CA ASP A 6 22.02 -24.08 -2.32
C ASP A 6 21.20 -24.04 -1.01
N ASP A 7 21.83 -24.27 0.14
CA ASP A 7 21.10 -24.37 1.41
C ASP A 7 20.84 -23.03 2.12
N TRP A 8 21.41 -21.93 1.62
CA TRP A 8 21.18 -20.59 2.17
C TRP A 8 19.91 -19.94 1.67
N SER A 9 19.37 -20.40 0.55
CA SER A 9 18.11 -19.88 0.01
C SER A 9 16.90 -20.36 0.82
N LEU A 10 16.97 -21.55 1.42
CA LEU A 10 15.91 -22.11 2.27
C LEU A 10 15.83 -21.47 3.67
N ALA A 11 16.91 -20.88 4.16
CA ALA A 11 16.94 -20.24 5.47
C ALA A 11 16.46 -18.77 5.44
N LEU A 12 16.41 -18.16 4.25
CA LEU A 12 15.94 -16.77 4.06
C LEU A 12 14.50 -16.67 3.55
N ASP A 13 13.87 -17.76 3.18
CA ASP A 13 12.43 -17.84 2.90
C ASP A 13 11.59 -17.92 4.20
N LEU A 14 11.85 -17.04 5.12
CA LEU A 14 10.83 -16.61 6.07
C LEU A 14 9.77 -15.83 5.27
N GLU A 15 9.09 -16.55 4.37
CA GLU A 15 7.91 -16.00 3.70
C GLU A 15 6.94 -15.59 4.78
N ALA A 16 6.80 -14.29 4.94
CA ALA A 16 5.79 -13.78 5.84
C ALA A 16 4.43 -14.41 5.47
N PRO A 17 3.63 -14.84 6.45
CA PRO A 17 2.45 -15.66 6.21
C PRO A 17 1.49 -15.01 5.22
N PRO A 18 0.77 -15.78 4.39
CA PRO A 18 -0.18 -15.24 3.43
C PRO A 18 -1.30 -14.50 4.15
N ILE A 19 -1.72 -13.37 3.56
CA ILE A 19 -2.84 -12.58 4.04
C ILE A 19 -4.08 -13.01 3.27
N TYR A 20 -5.01 -13.69 3.96
CA TYR A 20 -6.24 -14.14 3.31
C TYR A 20 -7.32 -13.08 3.37
N TYR A 21 -7.94 -12.78 2.24
CA TYR A 21 -9.10 -11.90 2.17
C TYR A 21 -10.34 -12.64 1.67
N ASN A 22 -11.52 -12.19 2.09
CA ASN A 22 -12.76 -12.72 1.57
C ASN A 22 -12.99 -12.18 0.14
N LYS A 23 -13.13 -13.10 -0.82
CA LYS A 23 -13.34 -12.75 -2.24
C LYS A 23 -14.59 -11.88 -2.46
N ALA A 24 -15.59 -11.98 -1.59
CA ALA A 24 -16.79 -11.16 -1.67
C ALA A 24 -16.53 -9.68 -1.35
N ASP A 25 -15.50 -9.36 -0.54
CA ASP A 25 -15.20 -8.01 -0.07
C ASP A 25 -14.28 -7.24 -1.03
N TYR A 26 -13.78 -7.91 -2.08
CA TYR A 26 -12.87 -7.30 -3.05
C TYR A 26 -13.37 -7.46 -4.47
N ILE A 27 -13.12 -6.44 -5.27
CA ILE A 27 -13.32 -6.45 -6.72
C ILE A 27 -11.94 -6.69 -7.34
N GLN A 28 -11.82 -7.75 -8.13
CA GLN A 28 -10.62 -8.01 -8.91
C GLN A 28 -10.86 -7.60 -10.36
N THR A 29 -10.01 -6.71 -10.87
CA THR A 29 -10.06 -6.27 -12.28
C THR A 29 -9.27 -7.21 -13.18
N ALA A 30 -9.51 -7.14 -14.49
CA ALA A 30 -8.76 -7.92 -15.49
C ALA A 30 -7.24 -7.62 -15.46
N SER A 31 -6.85 -6.41 -15.05
CA SER A 31 -5.46 -6.00 -14.86
C SER A 31 -4.84 -6.44 -13.53
N GLY A 32 -5.52 -7.31 -12.76
CA GLY A 32 -5.02 -7.86 -11.51
C GLY A 32 -5.16 -6.93 -10.29
N ASN A 33 -5.82 -5.78 -10.40
CA ASN A 33 -6.02 -4.92 -9.23
C ASN A 33 -7.05 -5.54 -8.27
N LYS A 34 -6.79 -5.45 -6.99
CA LYS A 34 -7.64 -5.90 -5.89
C LYS A 34 -8.14 -4.69 -5.12
N VAL A 35 -9.38 -4.30 -5.33
CA VAL A 35 -9.97 -3.10 -4.72
C VAL A 35 -11.03 -3.51 -3.72
N SER A 36 -10.92 -3.05 -2.48
CA SER A 36 -11.93 -3.33 -1.46
C SER A 36 -13.25 -2.65 -1.79
N ARG A 37 -14.38 -3.36 -1.56
CA ARG A 37 -15.72 -2.77 -1.67
C ARG A 37 -16.01 -1.71 -0.61
N ASN A 38 -15.27 -1.77 0.52
CA ASN A 38 -15.35 -0.79 1.60
C ASN A 38 -14.45 0.44 1.34
N SER A 39 -13.86 0.56 0.15
CA SER A 39 -13.16 1.78 -0.26
C SER A 39 -14.09 2.77 -0.96
N VAL A 40 -13.81 4.05 -0.81
CA VAL A 40 -14.58 5.14 -1.41
C VAL A 40 -13.83 5.70 -2.61
N LEU A 41 -14.35 5.46 -3.82
CA LEU A 41 -13.79 5.95 -5.07
C LEU A 41 -14.63 7.13 -5.58
N CYS A 42 -14.23 8.36 -5.27
CA CYS A 42 -14.89 9.54 -5.77
C CYS A 42 -14.40 9.87 -7.18
N GLY A 43 -15.29 9.98 -8.17
CA GLY A 43 -14.92 10.32 -9.55
C GLY A 43 -14.08 9.23 -10.21
N SER A 44 -14.56 8.00 -10.25
CA SER A 44 -13.86 6.82 -10.76
C SER A 44 -13.36 6.96 -12.19
N GLN A 45 -13.99 7.82 -13.02
CA GLN A 45 -13.57 8.12 -14.39
C GLN A 45 -12.18 8.77 -14.47
N ASN A 46 -11.74 9.42 -13.40
CA ASN A 46 -10.44 10.08 -13.31
C ASN A 46 -9.41 9.25 -12.50
N ILE A 47 -9.77 8.03 -12.08
CA ILE A 47 -8.88 7.14 -11.35
C ILE A 47 -8.38 6.04 -12.28
N THR A 48 -7.08 6.01 -12.52
CA THR A 48 -6.44 5.01 -13.35
C THR A 48 -5.55 4.11 -12.50
N LEU A 49 -5.84 2.80 -12.49
CA LEU A 49 -5.01 1.75 -11.88
C LEU A 49 -4.36 0.94 -13.00
N VAL A 50 -3.03 0.99 -13.12
CA VAL A 50 -2.31 0.34 -14.22
C VAL A 50 -2.35 -1.18 -14.08
N GLY A 51 -2.08 -1.74 -12.88
CA GLY A 51 -2.21 -3.18 -12.66
C GLY A 51 -1.55 -3.69 -11.38
N ASN A 52 -1.99 -4.87 -10.94
CA ASN A 52 -1.46 -5.60 -9.79
C ASN A 52 -1.39 -4.76 -8.50
N SER A 53 -2.33 -3.85 -8.31
CA SER A 53 -2.37 -2.97 -7.13
C SER A 53 -3.44 -3.44 -6.15
N VAL A 54 -3.22 -3.19 -4.86
CA VAL A 54 -4.12 -3.53 -3.76
C VAL A 54 -4.59 -2.26 -3.07
N ILE A 55 -5.89 -2.05 -3.04
CA ILE A 55 -6.53 -0.96 -2.28
C ILE A 55 -7.29 -1.59 -1.12
N LYS A 56 -6.80 -1.36 0.10
CA LYS A 56 -7.36 -1.93 1.33
C LYS A 56 -8.62 -1.19 1.80
N PRO A 57 -9.38 -1.76 2.74
CA PRO A 57 -10.64 -1.17 3.24
C PRO A 57 -10.47 0.23 3.85
N GLY A 58 -11.53 1.02 3.83
CA GLY A 58 -11.55 2.37 4.40
C GLY A 58 -10.76 3.42 3.61
N THR A 59 -10.13 3.03 2.51
CA THR A 59 -9.34 3.94 1.68
C THR A 59 -10.25 4.86 0.86
N VAL A 60 -9.91 6.15 0.81
CA VAL A 60 -10.62 7.17 0.03
C VAL A 60 -9.74 7.68 -1.10
N LEU A 61 -10.16 7.48 -2.35
CA LEU A 61 -9.49 7.98 -3.55
C LEU A 61 -10.31 9.12 -4.16
N ARG A 62 -9.74 10.33 -4.21
CA ARG A 62 -10.43 11.56 -4.64
C ARG A 62 -10.10 11.92 -6.10
N GLY A 63 -10.60 11.12 -7.07
CA GLY A 63 -10.52 11.41 -8.50
C GLY A 63 -11.53 12.46 -8.97
N ASP A 64 -12.49 12.85 -8.13
CA ASP A 64 -13.45 13.92 -8.41
C ASP A 64 -12.79 15.31 -8.49
N LEU A 65 -11.67 15.48 -7.83
CA LEU A 65 -10.93 16.76 -7.81
C LEU A 65 -10.02 16.91 -9.05
N GLN A 66 -9.31 15.87 -9.41
CA GLN A 66 -8.41 15.83 -10.59
C GLN A 66 -7.95 14.40 -10.84
N LEU A 67 -7.30 14.16 -11.99
CA LEU A 67 -6.75 12.86 -12.38
C LEU A 67 -5.84 12.26 -11.30
N LEU A 68 -6.09 11.00 -10.95
CA LEU A 68 -5.30 10.18 -10.06
C LEU A 68 -4.79 8.95 -10.82
N LYS A 69 -3.49 8.93 -11.12
CA LYS A 69 -2.85 7.80 -11.81
C LYS A 69 -2.02 6.99 -10.82
N ILE A 70 -2.31 5.71 -10.72
CA ILE A 70 -1.64 4.75 -9.83
C ILE A 70 -0.96 3.69 -10.69
N GLY A 71 0.33 3.49 -10.47
CA GLY A 71 1.18 2.55 -11.20
C GLY A 71 0.91 1.08 -10.90
N LYS A 72 1.90 0.23 -11.20
CA LYS A 72 1.85 -1.21 -10.96
C LYS A 72 2.37 -1.56 -9.57
N HIS A 73 1.82 -2.64 -8.98
CA HIS A 73 2.23 -3.15 -7.65
C HIS A 73 2.19 -2.07 -6.58
N VAL A 74 1.18 -1.20 -6.64
CA VAL A 74 0.96 -0.19 -5.60
C VAL A 74 0.06 -0.78 -4.53
N ILE A 75 0.49 -0.67 -3.27
CA ILE A 75 -0.27 -1.16 -2.12
C ILE A 75 -0.67 0.04 -1.29
N VAL A 76 -1.97 0.25 -1.17
CA VAL A 76 -2.54 1.29 -0.30
C VAL A 76 -3.13 0.63 0.93
N GLY A 77 -2.62 1.02 2.08
CA GLY A 77 -3.03 0.55 3.40
C GLY A 77 -4.49 0.88 3.74
N GLU A 78 -4.91 0.41 4.89
CA GLU A 78 -6.27 0.66 5.38
C GLU A 78 -6.44 2.13 5.79
N ASN A 79 -7.66 2.66 5.65
CA ASN A 79 -8.02 4.01 6.08
C ASN A 79 -7.11 5.13 5.52
N CYS A 80 -6.54 4.93 4.34
CA CYS A 80 -5.73 5.95 3.67
C CYS A 80 -6.60 6.93 2.88
N VAL A 81 -6.11 8.16 2.74
CA VAL A 81 -6.74 9.17 1.89
C VAL A 81 -5.76 9.65 0.84
N LEU A 82 -6.05 9.36 -0.44
CA LEU A 82 -5.29 9.86 -1.57
C LEU A 82 -6.07 11.00 -2.22
N ARG A 83 -5.51 12.19 -2.14
CA ARG A 83 -6.15 13.41 -2.60
C ARG A 83 -5.22 14.21 -3.50
N PRO A 84 -5.65 14.59 -4.73
CA PRO A 84 -4.93 15.49 -5.60
C PRO A 84 -4.55 16.81 -4.93
N SER A 85 -3.33 17.25 -5.20
CA SER A 85 -2.79 18.48 -4.64
C SER A 85 -3.49 19.70 -5.23
N HIS A 86 -3.49 20.81 -4.48
CA HIS A 86 -4.13 22.06 -4.92
C HIS A 86 -3.28 23.28 -4.58
N LYS A 87 -3.47 24.34 -5.36
CA LYS A 87 -2.91 25.67 -5.11
C LYS A 87 -4.01 26.73 -5.26
N LYS A 88 -4.04 27.66 -4.34
CA LYS A 88 -4.89 28.83 -4.46
C LYS A 88 -4.18 29.90 -5.30
N TYR A 89 -4.80 30.36 -6.38
CA TYR A 89 -4.29 31.40 -7.24
C TYR A 89 -5.38 32.41 -7.55
N LYS A 90 -5.14 33.70 -7.29
CA LYS A 90 -6.07 34.83 -7.55
C LYS A 90 -7.52 34.54 -7.11
N GLY A 91 -7.70 33.95 -5.92
CA GLY A 91 -9.03 33.67 -5.36
C GLY A 91 -9.65 32.32 -5.82
N SER A 92 -9.13 31.67 -6.87
CA SER A 92 -9.57 30.37 -7.35
C SER A 92 -8.68 29.25 -6.82
N ILE A 93 -9.24 28.04 -6.66
CA ILE A 93 -8.50 26.84 -6.28
C ILE A 93 -8.27 26.02 -7.56
N ALA A 94 -7.00 25.80 -7.91
CA ALA A 94 -6.61 24.90 -8.98
C ALA A 94 -6.10 23.58 -8.38
N PHE A 95 -6.65 22.47 -8.85
CA PHE A 95 -6.17 21.13 -8.52
C PHE A 95 -5.19 20.64 -9.58
N PHE A 96 -4.18 19.91 -9.16
CA PHE A 96 -3.17 19.31 -10.02
C PHE A 96 -3.33 17.79 -10.06
N PRO A 97 -3.09 17.14 -11.20
CA PRO A 97 -3.11 15.68 -11.26
C PRO A 97 -2.09 15.09 -10.29
N MET A 98 -2.44 13.95 -9.70
CA MET A 98 -1.57 13.20 -8.82
C MET A 98 -1.10 11.93 -9.54
N THR A 99 0.21 11.72 -9.58
CA THR A 99 0.82 10.54 -10.16
C THR A 99 1.56 9.74 -9.09
N ILE A 100 1.31 8.44 -9.07
CA ILE A 100 1.99 7.48 -8.19
C ILE A 100 2.69 6.48 -9.11
N GLY A 101 3.99 6.31 -8.93
CA GLY A 101 4.82 5.39 -9.69
C GLY A 101 4.54 3.92 -9.38
N ASP A 102 5.44 3.05 -9.83
CA ASP A 102 5.33 1.61 -9.64
C ASP A 102 5.97 1.17 -8.30
N HIS A 103 5.51 0.05 -7.73
CA HIS A 103 6.07 -0.55 -6.52
C HIS A 103 6.04 0.39 -5.30
N VAL A 104 4.98 1.18 -5.17
CA VAL A 104 4.80 2.11 -4.05
C VAL A 104 3.96 1.45 -2.96
N THR A 105 4.41 1.59 -1.72
CA THR A 105 3.65 1.15 -0.55
C THR A 105 3.24 2.37 0.28
N VAL A 106 1.97 2.46 0.62
CA VAL A 106 1.41 3.48 1.50
C VAL A 106 0.88 2.78 2.75
N GLY A 107 1.46 3.07 3.88
CA GLY A 107 1.06 2.52 5.19
C GLY A 107 -0.34 2.97 5.62
N ALA A 108 -0.96 2.18 6.49
CA ALA A 108 -2.31 2.44 6.97
C ALA A 108 -2.46 3.82 7.65
N GLY A 109 -3.65 4.40 7.59
CA GLY A 109 -3.97 5.67 8.23
C GLY A 109 -3.32 6.90 7.59
N SER A 110 -2.62 6.76 6.47
CA SER A 110 -1.86 7.86 5.87
C SER A 110 -2.71 8.75 4.97
N VAL A 111 -2.47 10.05 5.05
CA VAL A 111 -3.12 11.06 4.20
C VAL A 111 -2.10 11.62 3.22
N VAL A 112 -2.32 11.40 1.93
CA VAL A 112 -1.39 11.77 0.88
C VAL A 112 -2.00 12.82 -0.04
N CYS A 113 -1.41 14.03 0.00
CA CYS A 113 -1.78 15.15 -0.88
C CYS A 113 -0.62 15.56 -1.81
N ALA A 114 0.30 14.63 -2.09
CA ALA A 114 1.45 14.87 -2.94
C ALA A 114 1.06 15.29 -4.37
N ALA A 115 1.93 16.00 -5.05
CA ALA A 115 1.80 16.26 -6.48
C ALA A 115 2.30 15.05 -7.29
N SER A 116 3.41 14.44 -6.88
CA SER A 116 3.98 13.29 -7.54
C SER A 116 4.71 12.38 -6.54
N ILE A 117 4.53 11.09 -6.71
CA ILE A 117 5.26 10.05 -5.99
C ILE A 117 5.95 9.19 -7.04
N GLY A 118 7.27 9.07 -6.92
CA GLY A 118 8.10 8.25 -7.79
C GLY A 118 7.86 6.75 -7.62
N SER A 119 8.74 5.96 -8.21
CA SER A 119 8.69 4.50 -8.11
C SER A 119 9.48 3.98 -6.91
N CYS A 120 9.13 2.80 -6.42
CA CYS A 120 9.78 2.16 -5.26
C CYS A 120 9.82 3.07 -4.02
N VAL A 121 8.76 3.83 -3.79
CA VAL A 121 8.62 4.70 -2.61
C VAL A 121 7.87 3.94 -1.53
N ASN A 122 8.38 4.01 -0.31
CA ASN A 122 7.70 3.46 0.86
C ASN A 122 7.31 4.58 1.81
N ILE A 123 6.01 4.71 2.05
CA ILE A 123 5.42 5.65 3.01
C ILE A 123 4.93 4.83 4.19
N GLY A 124 5.40 5.14 5.37
CA GLY A 124 5.02 4.49 6.62
C GLY A 124 3.56 4.70 7.00
N GLU A 125 3.18 4.12 8.11
CA GLU A 125 1.82 4.28 8.67
C GLU A 125 1.63 5.65 9.30
N ASN A 126 0.38 6.12 9.35
CA ASN A 126 -0.04 7.38 9.97
C ASN A 126 0.70 8.62 9.45
N CYS A 127 1.21 8.57 8.22
CA CYS A 127 1.93 9.70 7.62
C CYS A 127 0.97 10.75 7.05
N ILE A 128 1.35 12.02 7.16
CA ILE A 128 0.65 13.13 6.53
C ILE A 128 1.58 13.78 5.51
N ILE A 129 1.37 13.46 4.25
CA ILE A 129 2.09 14.09 3.13
C ILE A 129 1.28 15.29 2.66
N SER A 130 1.76 16.49 2.99
CA SER A 130 1.05 17.72 2.68
C SER A 130 1.05 18.04 1.19
N LYS A 131 0.31 19.10 0.84
CA LYS A 131 0.11 19.51 -0.55
C LYS A 131 1.41 19.89 -1.25
N ARG A 132 1.48 19.54 -2.55
CA ARG A 132 2.60 19.83 -3.47
C ARG A 132 3.94 19.22 -3.08
N CYS A 133 3.93 18.21 -2.19
CA CYS A 133 5.12 17.40 -1.95
C CYS A 133 5.45 16.57 -3.20
N ILE A 134 6.74 16.39 -3.44
CA ILE A 134 7.28 15.56 -4.51
C ILE A 134 8.20 14.54 -3.86
N LEU A 135 7.82 13.27 -3.92
CA LEU A 135 8.66 12.18 -3.46
C LEU A 135 9.34 11.58 -4.69
N LYS A 136 10.66 11.57 -4.70
CA LYS A 136 11.45 10.98 -5.78
C LYS A 136 11.58 9.47 -5.60
N ASP A 137 12.11 8.79 -6.63
CA ASP A 137 12.24 7.34 -6.65
C ASP A 137 13.09 6.82 -5.48
N ASN A 138 12.72 5.64 -4.99
CA ASN A 138 13.45 4.92 -3.93
C ASN A 138 13.58 5.71 -2.62
N SER A 139 12.63 6.57 -2.31
CA SER A 139 12.59 7.29 -1.04
C SER A 139 11.78 6.54 0.02
N LEU A 140 12.14 6.72 1.26
CA LEU A 140 11.50 6.15 2.44
C LEU A 140 10.99 7.26 3.36
N VAL A 141 9.71 7.20 3.70
CA VAL A 141 9.12 8.06 4.74
C VAL A 141 8.77 7.16 5.93
N LEU A 142 9.35 7.45 7.08
CA LEU A 142 9.11 6.68 8.30
C LEU A 142 7.67 6.85 8.80
N PRO A 143 7.17 5.91 9.62
CA PRO A 143 5.85 6.05 10.26
C PRO A 143 5.72 7.34 11.07
N ASP A 144 4.47 7.81 11.26
CA ASP A 144 4.12 9.01 12.04
C ASP A 144 4.78 10.31 11.54
N THR A 145 5.19 10.34 10.27
CA THR A 145 5.86 11.50 9.67
C THR A 145 4.86 12.49 9.09
N ILE A 146 5.07 13.78 9.37
CA ILE A 146 4.31 14.88 8.77
C ILE A 146 5.23 15.69 7.86
N LEU A 147 5.12 15.49 6.54
CA LEU A 147 5.85 16.30 5.57
C LEU A 147 5.16 17.65 5.36
N PRO A 148 5.87 18.76 5.58
CA PRO A 148 5.30 20.09 5.33
C PRO A 148 4.99 20.32 3.84
N PRO A 149 4.13 21.31 3.51
CA PRO A 149 3.84 21.64 2.11
C PRO A 149 5.10 21.99 1.32
N ASP A 150 5.06 21.70 0.01
CA ASP A 150 6.14 22.03 -0.93
C ASP A 150 7.48 21.28 -0.67
N THR A 151 7.45 20.24 0.16
CA THR A 151 8.65 19.43 0.45
C THR A 151 9.00 18.55 -0.75
N ILE A 152 10.29 18.54 -1.10
CA ILE A 152 10.86 17.64 -2.09
C ILE A 152 11.72 16.62 -1.35
N VAL A 153 11.32 15.35 -1.42
CA VAL A 153 12.10 14.24 -0.89
C VAL A 153 13.00 13.72 -2.00
N PRO A 154 14.34 13.84 -1.88
CA PRO A 154 15.28 13.36 -2.88
C PRO A 154 15.22 11.82 -3.05
N PRO A 155 15.77 11.28 -4.15
CA PRO A 155 15.86 9.84 -4.31
C PRO A 155 16.86 9.24 -3.30
N LEU A 156 16.64 7.98 -2.93
CA LEU A 156 17.49 7.22 -2.01
C LEU A 156 17.67 7.89 -0.64
N THR A 157 16.65 8.58 -0.14
CA THR A 157 16.70 9.26 1.16
C THR A 157 15.62 8.79 2.11
N VAL A 158 15.90 8.90 3.40
CA VAL A 158 14.98 8.65 4.51
C VAL A 158 14.53 9.97 5.12
N PHE A 159 13.22 10.15 5.22
CA PHE A 159 12.58 11.26 5.91
C PHE A 159 11.76 10.76 7.08
N GLY A 160 11.79 11.51 8.19
CA GLY A 160 11.02 11.14 9.38
C GLY A 160 10.78 12.30 10.33
N GLY A 161 9.81 12.12 11.22
CA GLY A 161 9.47 13.05 12.29
C GLY A 161 8.35 14.04 11.97
N ASN A 162 8.08 14.92 12.93
CA ASN A 162 7.08 15.98 12.84
C ASN A 162 7.68 17.31 13.32
N PRO A 163 8.05 18.25 12.41
CA PRO A 163 7.98 18.15 10.96
C PRO A 163 8.99 17.14 10.38
N GLY A 164 8.62 16.52 9.24
CA GLY A 164 9.47 15.56 8.56
C GLY A 164 10.73 16.19 7.99
N VAL A 165 11.88 15.68 8.42
CA VAL A 165 13.21 16.13 8.02
C VAL A 165 14.01 14.98 7.43
N TYR A 166 15.07 15.32 6.72
CA TYR A 166 16.04 14.35 6.21
C TYR A 166 16.78 13.68 7.39
N LEU A 167 16.85 12.36 7.39
CA LEU A 167 17.51 11.57 8.42
C LEU A 167 18.76 10.85 7.92
N GLY A 168 18.85 10.56 6.63
CA GLY A 168 19.97 9.85 6.05
C GLY A 168 19.70 9.33 4.64
N ASP A 169 20.72 8.71 4.06
CA ASP A 169 20.66 8.11 2.74
C ASP A 169 20.38 6.60 2.83
N LEU A 170 19.70 6.08 1.82
CA LEU A 170 19.47 4.67 1.63
C LEU A 170 20.56 4.08 0.73
N PRO A 171 21.04 2.86 1.02
CA PRO A 171 21.97 2.18 0.12
C PRO A 171 21.25 1.81 -1.19
N GLU A 172 21.97 1.77 -2.30
CA GLU A 172 21.41 1.42 -3.62
C GLU A 172 20.74 0.03 -3.65
N SER A 173 21.22 -0.91 -2.81
CA SER A 173 20.61 -2.23 -2.65
C SER A 173 19.15 -2.17 -2.17
N GLN A 174 18.75 -1.10 -1.48
CA GLN A 174 17.38 -0.91 -0.99
C GLN A 174 16.35 -0.87 -2.12
N LEU A 175 16.75 -0.45 -3.32
CA LEU A 175 15.91 -0.46 -4.51
C LEU A 175 15.35 -1.86 -4.79
N PHE A 176 16.19 -2.88 -4.74
CA PHE A 176 15.77 -4.27 -4.95
C PHE A 176 14.85 -4.73 -3.83
N VAL A 177 15.18 -4.38 -2.59
CA VAL A 177 14.39 -4.76 -1.41
C VAL A 177 12.98 -4.16 -1.48
N GLN A 178 12.86 -2.87 -1.77
CA GLN A 178 11.55 -2.20 -1.87
C GLN A 178 10.71 -2.76 -3.01
N LYS A 179 11.33 -3.00 -4.17
CA LYS A 179 10.65 -3.61 -5.32
C LYS A 179 10.14 -5.02 -4.99
N GLN A 180 10.99 -5.86 -4.40
CA GLN A 180 10.60 -7.22 -4.00
C GLN A 180 9.53 -7.19 -2.93
N HIS A 181 9.63 -6.29 -1.95
CA HIS A 181 8.62 -6.12 -0.91
C HIS A 181 7.23 -5.86 -1.51
N ALA A 182 7.09 -4.90 -2.43
CA ALA A 182 5.82 -4.59 -3.06
C ALA A 182 5.24 -5.77 -3.85
N ILE A 183 6.10 -6.53 -4.57
CA ILE A 183 5.69 -7.72 -5.31
C ILE A 183 5.26 -8.84 -4.36
N THR A 184 6.01 -9.06 -3.30
CA THR A 184 5.73 -10.10 -2.30
C THR A 184 4.44 -9.80 -1.56
N GLU A 185 4.22 -8.57 -1.12
CA GLU A 185 2.97 -8.15 -0.48
C GLU A 185 1.75 -8.37 -1.39
N TYR A 186 1.85 -8.06 -2.69
CA TYR A 186 0.78 -8.36 -3.64
C TYR A 186 0.53 -9.87 -3.77
N LYS A 187 1.58 -10.70 -3.83
CA LYS A 187 1.48 -12.16 -3.93
C LYS A 187 0.90 -12.79 -2.67
N ARG A 188 1.28 -12.30 -1.50
CA ARG A 188 0.77 -12.75 -0.19
C ARG A 188 -0.72 -12.48 0.00
N PHE A 189 -1.25 -11.48 -0.69
CA PHE A 189 -2.66 -11.10 -0.59
C PHE A 189 -3.52 -12.05 -1.43
N LEU A 190 -3.99 -13.14 -0.82
CA LEU A 190 -4.68 -14.25 -1.48
C LEU A 190 -6.17 -14.32 -1.10
N PRO A 191 -7.05 -14.72 -2.03
CA PRO A 191 -8.44 -14.97 -1.68
C PRO A 191 -8.54 -16.19 -0.77
N SER A 192 -9.34 -16.10 0.32
CA SER A 192 -9.60 -17.23 1.17
C SER A 192 -10.37 -18.29 0.37
N GLN A 193 -9.88 -19.52 0.38
CA GLN A 193 -10.61 -20.66 -0.20
C GLN A 193 -11.74 -21.04 0.77
N LYS A 194 -12.97 -20.69 0.45
CA LYS A 194 -14.15 -21.31 1.08
C LYS A 194 -14.22 -22.76 0.63
N GLY A 195 -13.88 -23.70 1.51
CA GLY A 195 -14.19 -25.09 1.26
C GLY A 195 -13.17 -26.11 1.77
N ALA A 196 -12.88 -26.10 3.08
CA ALA A 196 -12.48 -27.32 3.77
C ALA A 196 -13.17 -27.31 5.13
N GLY A 197 -14.15 -28.20 5.28
CA GLY A 197 -15.13 -28.29 6.33
C GLY A 197 -14.62 -28.04 7.75
N ALA A 198 -15.20 -27.08 8.39
CA ALA A 198 -15.27 -27.06 9.85
C ALA A 198 -16.26 -28.16 10.26
N THR A 199 -15.77 -29.38 10.42
CA THR A 199 -16.46 -30.42 11.22
C THR A 199 -16.36 -29.96 12.66
N SER A 200 -17.42 -29.32 13.15
CA SER A 200 -17.64 -29.13 14.59
C SER A 200 -17.64 -30.51 15.28
N PRO A 201 -16.94 -30.71 16.40
CA PRO A 201 -17.03 -31.94 17.17
C PRO A 201 -18.45 -32.07 17.71
N LYS A 202 -19.15 -33.14 17.34
CA LYS A 202 -20.43 -33.53 17.92
C LYS A 202 -20.21 -33.77 19.40
N SER A 203 -20.89 -32.96 20.25
CA SER A 203 -21.00 -33.19 21.68
C SER A 203 -21.71 -34.52 21.88
N THR A 204 -20.99 -35.51 22.35
CA THR A 204 -21.54 -36.80 22.84
C THR A 204 -22.29 -36.50 24.13
N LYS A 205 -23.62 -36.47 24.08
CA LYS A 205 -24.45 -36.51 25.29
C LYS A 205 -24.26 -37.84 25.99
N ALA A 206 -23.58 -37.83 27.11
CA ALA A 206 -23.56 -38.94 28.04
C ALA A 206 -24.97 -39.14 28.60
N LYS A 207 -25.51 -40.36 28.37
CA LYS A 207 -26.77 -40.82 28.91
C LYS A 207 -26.53 -41.27 30.35
N ALA A 208 -26.94 -40.47 31.30
CA ALA A 208 -26.94 -40.89 32.70
C ALA A 208 -28.02 -41.97 32.91
N ALA A 209 -27.60 -43.14 33.33
CA ALA A 209 -28.48 -44.17 33.89
C ALA A 209 -28.58 -43.92 35.39
N SER A 210 -29.77 -43.87 35.87
CA SER A 210 -30.10 -43.89 37.30
C SER A 210 -30.74 -45.24 37.67
N PRO A 211 -30.46 -45.77 38.84
CA PRO A 211 -31.06 -47.01 39.35
C PRO A 211 -32.50 -46.84 39.82
#